data_d57c5ff068cd4b8a39abaf3be0b251a0
#
_entry.id   d57c5ff068cd4b8a39abaf3be0b251a0
#
_cell.length_a   1.000
_cell.length_b   1.000
_cell.length_c   1.000
_cell.angle_alpha   90.00
_cell.angle_beta   90.00
_cell.angle_gamma   90.00
#
_symmetry.space_group_name_H-M   'P 1'
#
loop_
_entity.id
_entity.type
_entity.pdbx_description
1 polymer ?
#
loop_
_entity_poly.entity_id
_entity_poly.type
_entity_poly.pdbx_seq_one_letter_code
_entity_poly.pdbx_strand_id
1 'polypeptide(L)'
;MNRKKLVRDIALILIILALSTVILLVTRSHREQGAYVVVMVQNREIARYSMAINGIYDINDDNGKNNKIEIRDGRVRMLEASCPNHLCIRQGWIRFEGQSIVCLPNKVTVTVHGSGDGFDFVQ
;
A
#
# COMPACT_ATOMS: atom_id res chain seq x y z
N MET A 1 -21.46 -28.89 35.11
CA MET A 1 -21.39 -28.45 33.72
C MET A 1 -21.89 -29.59 32.80
N ASN A 2 -22.88 -29.31 31.98
CA ASN A 2 -23.49 -30.34 31.15
C ASN A 2 -22.59 -30.68 29.95
N ARG A 3 -22.08 -31.89 29.86
CA ARG A 3 -21.15 -32.31 28.76
C ARG A 3 -21.68 -31.95 27.36
N LYS A 4 -22.99 -32.05 27.16
CA LYS A 4 -23.63 -31.71 25.89
C LYS A 4 -23.55 -30.21 25.56
N LYS A 5 -23.63 -29.34 26.55
CA LYS A 5 -23.47 -27.90 26.37
C LYS A 5 -22.02 -27.55 26.04
N LEU A 6 -21.07 -28.16 26.77
CA LEU A 6 -19.64 -27.96 26.54
C LEU A 6 -19.21 -28.38 25.13
N VAL A 7 -19.66 -29.53 24.65
CA VAL A 7 -19.34 -30.01 23.28
C VAL A 7 -19.92 -29.08 22.22
N ARG A 8 -21.15 -28.59 22.43
CA ARG A 8 -21.78 -27.63 21.50
C ARG A 8 -21.02 -26.29 21.46
N ASP A 9 -20.59 -25.78 22.62
CA ASP A 9 -19.88 -24.51 22.72
C ASP A 9 -18.49 -24.61 22.07
N ILE A 10 -17.79 -25.72 22.27
CA ILE A 10 -16.51 -26.00 21.59
C ILE A 10 -16.69 -26.10 20.08
N ALA A 11 -17.75 -26.78 19.62
CA ALA A 11 -18.03 -26.90 18.20
C ALA A 11 -18.30 -25.53 17.55
N LEU A 12 -19.06 -24.66 18.24
CA LEU A 12 -19.30 -23.28 17.76
C LEU A 12 -18.01 -22.47 17.66
N ILE A 13 -17.15 -22.56 18.65
CA ILE A 13 -15.84 -21.86 18.63
C ILE A 13 -14.98 -22.33 17.45
N LEU A 14 -14.93 -23.65 17.23
CA LEU A 14 -14.16 -24.22 16.12
C LEU A 14 -14.72 -23.79 14.75
N ILE A 15 -16.04 -23.70 14.60
CA ILE A 15 -16.68 -23.22 13.37
C ILE A 15 -16.33 -21.75 13.12
N ILE A 16 -16.39 -20.91 14.16
CA ILE A 16 -16.05 -19.47 14.05
C ILE A 16 -14.58 -19.29 13.68
N LEU A 17 -13.68 -20.05 14.29
CA LEU A 17 -12.25 -20.02 13.95
C LEU A 17 -11.99 -20.48 12.52
N ALA A 18 -12.65 -21.53 12.05
CA ALA A 18 -12.53 -22.02 10.69
C ALA A 18 -13.01 -20.96 9.67
N LEU A 19 -14.19 -20.37 9.90
CA LEU A 19 -14.73 -19.29 9.06
C LEU A 19 -13.81 -18.08 9.02
N SER A 20 -13.30 -17.65 10.18
CA SER A 20 -12.36 -16.54 10.29
C SER A 20 -11.09 -16.79 9.49
N THR A 21 -10.54 -17.99 9.57
CA THR A 21 -9.34 -18.38 8.81
C THR A 21 -9.59 -18.38 7.32
N VAL A 22 -10.73 -18.89 6.87
CA VAL A 22 -11.10 -18.88 5.44
C VAL A 22 -11.23 -17.46 4.93
N ILE A 23 -11.92 -16.58 5.66
CA ILE A 23 -12.07 -15.17 5.28
C ILE A 23 -10.70 -14.50 5.18
N LEU A 24 -9.81 -14.72 6.14
CA LEU A 24 -8.43 -14.19 6.10
C LEU A 24 -7.65 -14.68 4.88
N LEU A 25 -7.74 -15.95 4.55
CA LEU A 25 -7.06 -16.53 3.39
C LEU A 25 -7.61 -15.99 2.07
N VAL A 26 -8.92 -15.87 1.95
CA VAL A 26 -9.59 -15.33 0.76
C VAL A 26 -9.23 -13.85 0.56
N THR A 27 -9.27 -13.05 1.61
CA THR A 27 -8.92 -11.63 1.53
C THR A 27 -7.45 -11.41 1.19
N ARG A 28 -6.56 -12.27 1.66
CA ARG A 28 -5.13 -12.22 1.28
C ARG A 28 -4.91 -12.63 -0.18
N SER A 29 -5.65 -13.60 -0.67
CA SER A 29 -5.54 -14.10 -2.05
C SER A 29 -6.04 -13.11 -3.10
N HIS A 30 -6.92 -12.19 -2.72
CA HIS A 30 -7.48 -11.18 -3.62
C HIS A 30 -6.71 -9.86 -3.62
N ARG A 31 -5.56 -9.77 -2.95
CA ARG A 31 -4.70 -8.58 -3.05
C ARG A 31 -4.02 -8.58 -4.42
N GLU A 32 -4.53 -7.77 -5.30
CA GLU A 32 -3.89 -7.56 -6.60
C GLU A 32 -2.57 -6.81 -6.44
N GLN A 33 -1.59 -7.23 -7.22
CA GLN A 33 -0.33 -6.50 -7.32
C GLN A 33 -0.57 -5.16 -8.02
N GLY A 34 0.15 -4.15 -7.58
CA GLY A 34 0.09 -2.83 -8.18
C GLY A 34 0.62 -2.84 -9.60
N ALA A 35 -0.06 -2.08 -10.47
CA ALA A 35 0.36 -1.85 -11.83
C ALA A 35 1.11 -0.52 -11.99
N TYR A 36 0.70 0.49 -11.24
CA TYR A 36 1.32 1.81 -11.27
C TYR A 36 1.18 2.51 -9.93
N VAL A 37 1.99 3.54 -9.72
CA VAL A 37 1.90 4.44 -8.56
C VAL A 37 1.47 5.82 -9.01
N VAL A 38 0.62 6.44 -8.20
CA VAL A 38 0.23 7.84 -8.35
C VAL A 38 0.93 8.65 -7.26
N VAL A 39 1.64 9.66 -7.67
CA VAL A 39 2.31 10.58 -6.76
C VAL A 39 1.51 11.87 -6.67
N MET A 40 1.11 12.20 -5.46
CA MET A 40 0.39 13.44 -5.16
C MET A 40 1.21 14.33 -4.24
N VAL A 41 1.25 15.60 -4.55
CA VAL A 41 1.83 16.65 -3.71
C VAL A 41 0.76 17.70 -3.47
N GLN A 42 0.49 18.02 -2.20
CA GLN A 42 -0.55 18.97 -1.80
C GLN A 42 -1.92 18.69 -2.43
N ASN A 43 -2.32 17.41 -2.42
CA ASN A 43 -3.57 16.91 -3.00
C ASN A 43 -3.68 17.08 -4.53
N ARG A 44 -2.58 17.35 -5.22
CA ARG A 44 -2.50 17.37 -6.67
C ARG A 44 -1.72 16.18 -7.17
N GLU A 45 -2.25 15.47 -8.14
CA GLU A 45 -1.51 14.45 -8.86
C GLU A 45 -0.44 15.12 -9.74
N ILE A 46 0.82 14.78 -9.49
CA ILE A 46 1.93 15.35 -10.25
C ILE A 46 2.57 14.35 -11.21
N ALA A 47 2.47 13.06 -10.92
CA ALA A 47 3.10 12.02 -11.73
C ALA A 47 2.46 10.66 -11.52
N ARG A 48 2.61 9.79 -12.52
CA ARG A 48 2.29 8.37 -12.48
C ARG A 48 3.48 7.59 -13.01
N TYR A 49 3.85 6.53 -12.33
CA TYR A 49 4.97 5.68 -12.72
C TYR A 49 4.53 4.22 -12.78
N SER A 50 4.94 3.52 -13.82
CA SER A 50 4.71 2.08 -13.93
C SER A 50 5.54 1.31 -12.90
N MET A 51 4.93 0.39 -12.20
CA MET A 51 5.64 -0.50 -11.27
C MET A 51 6.40 -1.63 -11.98
N ALA A 52 6.18 -1.81 -13.28
CA ALA A 52 6.93 -2.77 -14.08
C ALA A 52 8.34 -2.27 -14.46
N ILE A 53 8.60 -0.99 -14.33
CA ILE A 53 9.87 -0.36 -14.72
C ILE A 53 10.61 0.08 -13.48
N ASN A 54 11.79 -0.49 -13.24
CA ASN A 54 12.66 -0.07 -12.15
C ASN A 54 13.20 1.34 -12.38
N GLY A 55 13.25 2.15 -11.34
CA GLY A 55 13.76 3.50 -11.45
C GLY A 55 13.72 4.24 -10.12
N ILE A 56 14.41 5.36 -10.09
CA ILE A 56 14.44 6.31 -8.98
C ILE A 56 13.91 7.64 -9.50
N TYR A 57 12.95 8.22 -8.80
CA TYR A 57 12.27 9.43 -9.22
C TYR A 57 12.31 10.49 -8.12
N ASP A 58 12.71 11.69 -8.48
CA ASP A 58 12.69 12.84 -7.59
C ASP A 58 11.31 13.50 -7.58
N ILE A 59 10.82 13.75 -6.38
CA ILE A 59 9.56 14.46 -6.14
C ILE A 59 9.91 15.73 -5.37
N ASN A 60 10.01 16.82 -6.09
CA ASN A 60 10.38 18.12 -5.53
C ASN A 60 9.14 19.01 -5.45
N ASP A 61 9.00 19.67 -4.32
CA ASP A 61 8.03 20.73 -4.13
C ASP A 61 8.67 22.08 -4.44
N ASP A 62 7.88 23.04 -4.89
CA ASP A 62 8.30 24.44 -5.14
C ASP A 62 8.88 25.12 -3.89
N ASN A 63 8.62 24.58 -2.71
CA ASN A 63 9.12 25.06 -1.43
C ASN A 63 10.47 24.45 -1.02
N GLY A 64 11.16 23.75 -1.90
CA GLY A 64 12.45 23.13 -1.63
C GLY A 64 12.41 21.85 -0.79
N LYS A 65 11.23 21.25 -0.64
CA LYS A 65 11.07 19.95 0.02
C LYS A 65 11.32 18.84 -0.97
N ASN A 66 12.20 17.94 -0.61
CA ASN A 66 12.62 16.85 -1.48
C ASN A 66 12.13 15.50 -0.97
N ASN A 67 11.58 14.72 -1.85
CA ASN A 67 11.29 13.31 -1.66
C ASN A 67 11.83 12.54 -2.86
N LYS A 68 12.29 11.34 -2.61
CA LYS A 68 12.77 10.44 -3.66
C LYS A 68 12.14 9.08 -3.48
N ILE A 69 11.54 8.55 -4.52
CA ILE A 69 10.97 7.21 -4.53
C ILE A 69 11.81 6.26 -5.39
N GLU A 70 11.84 5.00 -5.01
CA GLU A 70 12.47 3.93 -5.76
C GLU A 70 11.42 2.88 -6.11
N ILE A 71 11.35 2.52 -7.39
CA ILE A 71 10.59 1.37 -7.88
C ILE A 71 11.56 0.27 -8.24
N ARG A 72 11.39 -0.91 -7.63
CA ARG A 72 12.22 -2.07 -7.88
C ARG A 72 11.41 -3.35 -7.72
N ASP A 73 11.47 -4.22 -8.72
CA ASP A 73 10.85 -5.55 -8.71
C ASP A 73 9.35 -5.53 -8.35
N GLY A 74 8.60 -4.59 -8.92
CA GLY A 74 7.17 -4.45 -8.66
C GLY A 74 6.82 -3.88 -7.28
N ARG A 75 7.76 -3.22 -6.62
CA ARG A 75 7.57 -2.58 -5.32
C ARG A 75 8.02 -1.13 -5.37
N VAL A 76 7.49 -0.32 -4.48
CA VAL A 76 7.87 1.08 -4.35
C VAL A 76 8.14 1.42 -2.87
N ARG A 77 9.11 2.28 -2.64
CA ARG A 77 9.42 2.83 -1.33
C ARG A 77 9.81 4.30 -1.42
N MET A 78 9.69 5.00 -0.30
CA MET A 78 10.33 6.30 -0.15
C MET A 78 11.81 6.07 0.16
N LEU A 79 12.68 6.47 -0.77
CA LEU A 79 14.13 6.28 -0.64
C LEU A 79 14.78 7.37 0.21
N GLU A 80 14.40 8.61 -0.08
CA GLU A 80 14.88 9.80 0.63
C GLU A 80 13.72 10.76 0.88
N ALA A 81 13.78 11.47 1.98
CA ALA A 81 12.82 12.51 2.31
C ALA A 81 13.44 13.56 3.21
N SER A 82 13.11 14.82 2.98
CA SER A 82 13.55 15.95 3.81
C SER A 82 12.73 16.12 5.10
N CYS A 83 11.73 15.26 5.35
CA CYS A 83 10.95 15.34 6.57
C CYS A 83 11.78 14.95 7.82
N PRO A 84 11.60 15.64 8.96
CA PRO A 84 12.45 15.46 10.15
C PRO A 84 12.41 14.05 10.74
N ASN A 85 11.25 13.40 10.69
CA ASN A 85 11.03 12.12 11.35
C ASN A 85 11.34 10.90 10.48
N HIS A 86 11.53 11.08 9.19
CA HIS A 86 11.72 10.01 8.19
C HIS A 86 10.69 8.87 8.29
N LEU A 87 9.48 9.15 8.74
CA LEU A 87 8.42 8.16 8.91
C LEU A 87 8.00 7.54 7.57
N CYS A 88 8.00 8.33 6.50
CA CYS A 88 7.72 7.86 5.15
C CYS A 88 8.75 6.81 4.67
N ILE A 89 10.03 7.00 4.99
CA ILE A 89 11.09 6.03 4.69
C ILE A 89 10.91 4.75 5.50
N ARG A 90 10.51 4.87 6.77
CA ARG A 90 10.28 3.74 7.67
C ARG A 90 9.08 2.87 7.28
N GLN A 91 8.14 3.40 6.50
CA GLN A 91 7.02 2.60 6.00
C GLN A 91 7.47 1.46 5.08
N GLY A 92 8.66 1.56 4.49
CA GLY A 92 9.28 0.51 3.72
C GLY A 92 8.62 0.28 2.36
N TRP A 93 8.78 -0.94 1.84
CA TRP A 93 8.26 -1.33 0.54
C TRP A 93 6.76 -1.58 0.57
N ILE A 94 6.05 -1.06 -0.42
CA ILE A 94 4.65 -1.36 -0.71
C ILE A 94 4.52 -1.89 -2.14
N ARG A 95 3.55 -2.77 -2.40
CA ARG A 95 3.37 -3.39 -3.72
C ARG A 95 1.94 -3.72 -4.10
N PHE A 96 1.03 -3.73 -3.13
CA PHE A 96 -0.35 -4.10 -3.38
C PHE A 96 -1.23 -2.88 -3.62
N GLU A 97 -2.25 -3.07 -4.46
CA GLU A 97 -3.28 -2.07 -4.68
C GLU A 97 -3.86 -1.55 -3.36
N GLY A 98 -4.06 -0.25 -3.28
CA GLY A 98 -4.60 0.44 -2.10
C GLY A 98 -3.58 0.77 -1.02
N GLN A 99 -2.35 0.26 -1.10
CA GLN A 99 -1.28 0.67 -0.19
C GLN A 99 -0.77 2.05 -0.56
N SER A 100 -0.41 2.84 0.45
CA SER A 100 0.14 4.17 0.24
C SER A 100 1.25 4.50 1.24
N ILE A 101 2.19 5.33 0.80
CA ILE A 101 3.21 5.96 1.63
C ILE A 101 2.85 7.43 1.74
N VAL A 102 2.75 7.92 2.96
CA VAL A 102 2.36 9.31 3.24
C VAL A 102 3.48 10.02 3.98
N CYS A 103 3.91 11.14 3.44
CA CYS A 103 4.82 12.07 4.08
C CYS A 103 4.06 13.34 4.45
N LEU A 104 3.53 13.41 5.67
CA LEU A 104 2.69 14.52 6.12
C LEU A 104 3.41 15.87 6.13
N PRO A 105 4.65 15.99 6.63
CA PRO A 105 5.36 17.28 6.63
C PRO A 105 5.57 17.86 5.24
N ASN A 106 5.79 16.99 4.24
CA ASN A 106 6.00 17.40 2.85
C ASN A 106 4.73 17.35 2.00
N LYS A 107 3.62 16.88 2.57
CA LYS A 107 2.33 16.69 1.89
C LYS A 107 2.43 15.82 0.63
N VAL A 108 3.30 14.83 0.65
CA VAL A 108 3.52 13.87 -0.43
C VAL A 108 2.81 12.57 -0.11
N THR A 109 2.07 12.06 -1.07
CA THR A 109 1.41 10.75 -1.00
C THR A 109 1.76 9.94 -2.23
N VAL A 110 2.20 8.70 -2.02
CA VAL A 110 2.47 7.73 -3.09
C VAL A 110 1.51 6.57 -2.90
N THR A 111 0.59 6.39 -3.82
CA THR A 111 -0.46 5.36 -3.74
C THR A 111 -0.31 4.35 -4.86
N VAL A 112 -0.43 3.07 -4.53
CA VAL A 112 -0.39 1.96 -5.49
C VAL A 112 -1.80 1.70 -6.04
N HIS A 113 -1.91 1.67 -7.36
CA HIS A 113 -3.12 1.34 -8.09
C HIS A 113 -2.95 0.05 -8.89
N GLY A 114 -4.03 -0.72 -9.00
CA GLY A 114 -4.07 -1.94 -9.79
C GLY A 114 -4.43 -1.68 -11.25
N SER A 115 -4.34 -2.73 -12.08
CA SER A 115 -4.63 -2.65 -13.52
C SER A 115 -6.10 -2.39 -13.87
N GLY A 116 -7.01 -2.57 -12.91
CA GLY A 116 -8.44 -2.37 -13.09
C GLY A 116 -8.94 -0.93 -12.96
N ASP A 117 -8.11 -0.02 -12.48
CA ASP A 117 -8.48 1.37 -12.18
C ASP A 117 -8.33 2.33 -13.37
N GLY A 118 -8.95 2.00 -14.50
CA GLY A 118 -9.11 2.93 -15.61
C GLY A 118 -7.81 3.62 -16.04
N PHE A 119 -7.01 2.90 -16.77
CA PHE A 119 -5.69 3.35 -17.19
C PHE A 119 -5.81 4.34 -18.36
N ASP A 120 -5.79 5.62 -18.06
CA ASP A 120 -5.44 6.64 -19.05
C ASP A 120 -3.98 7.06 -18.84
N PHE A 121 -3.11 6.50 -19.67
CA PHE A 121 -1.78 7.08 -19.81
C PHE A 121 -1.91 8.47 -20.42
N VAL A 122 -1.73 9.47 -19.62
CA VAL A 122 -1.39 10.79 -20.15
C VAL A 122 0.11 10.75 -20.45
N GLN A 123 0.40 10.64 -21.71
CA GLN A 123 1.76 10.85 -22.23
C GLN A 123 2.19 12.31 -22.01
#